data_103aa604d4a4f8b60388a0f9c088aed9
#
_entry.id   103aa604d4a4f8b60388a0f9c088aed9
#
_cell.length_a   1.000
_cell.length_b   1.000
_cell.length_c   1.000
_cell.angle_alpha   90.00
_cell.angle_beta   90.00
_cell.angle_gamma   90.00
#
_symmetry.space_group_name_H-M   'P 1'
#
loop_
_entity.id
_entity.type
_entity.pdbx_description
1 polymer ?
#
loop_
_entity_poly.entity_id
_entity_poly.type
_entity_poly.pdbx_seq_one_letter_code
_entity_poly.pdbx_strand_id
1 'polypeptide(L)'
;MPPQKRAQAGAKKVRRKEKKNVAHGHAHIKSTFNNTIITITDPAGAVIAWASAGTVGFKGSRKSTPYAAQMAAEAAGRRAMEHGMKRVDVFVKGPGSGRETAIRSLGAIGLEVGAIADVTPVPHNGCRPPKRRRV
;
A
#
# COMPACT_ATOMS: atom_id res chain seq x y z
N MET A 1 -26.20 -30.69 19.72
CA MET A 1 -26.27 -30.44 19.10
C MET A 1 -25.85 -29.83 18.53
N PRO A 2 -24.87 -29.40 18.84
CA PRO A 2 -25.69 -29.27 17.75
C PRO A 2 -25.16 -28.35 16.70
N PRO A 3 -25.54 -28.56 15.45
CA PRO A 3 -25.04 -27.82 14.29
C PRO A 3 -25.24 -26.32 14.40
N GLN A 4 -26.28 -25.88 15.05
CA GLN A 4 -26.61 -24.48 15.23
C GLN A 4 -25.53 -23.71 16.00
N LYS A 5 -25.01 -24.34 17.04
CA LYS A 5 -23.91 -23.71 17.81
C LYS A 5 -22.64 -23.54 17.00
N ARG A 6 -22.36 -24.50 16.13
CA ARG A 6 -21.22 -24.40 15.23
C ARG A 6 -21.39 -23.26 14.21
N ALA A 7 -22.57 -23.13 13.67
CA ALA A 7 -22.86 -22.06 12.73
C ALA A 7 -22.71 -20.68 13.38
N GLN A 8 -23.19 -20.53 14.60
CA GLN A 8 -23.05 -19.29 15.34
C GLN A 8 -21.57 -18.98 15.64
N ALA A 9 -20.81 -19.96 16.02
CA ALA A 9 -19.39 -19.79 16.26
C ALA A 9 -18.65 -19.40 14.97
N GLY A 10 -19.03 -20.00 13.84
CA GLY A 10 -18.50 -19.63 12.55
C GLY A 10 -18.85 -18.20 12.16
N ALA A 11 -20.09 -17.80 12.39
CA ALA A 11 -20.53 -16.44 12.11
C ALA A 11 -19.80 -15.40 12.96
N LYS A 12 -19.51 -15.71 14.23
CA LYS A 12 -18.72 -14.83 15.09
C LYS A 12 -17.30 -14.68 14.63
N LYS A 13 -16.72 -15.68 14.00
CA LYS A 13 -15.35 -15.62 13.47
C LYS A 13 -15.26 -14.72 12.24
N VAL A 14 -16.34 -14.56 11.52
CA VAL A 14 -16.39 -13.67 10.36
C VAL A 14 -16.78 -12.28 10.83
N ARG A 15 -15.85 -11.64 11.53
CA ARG A 15 -16.07 -10.25 11.89
C ARG A 15 -15.94 -9.41 10.63
N ARG A 16 -17.00 -8.71 10.29
CA ARG A 16 -16.93 -7.68 9.27
C ARG A 16 -16.09 -6.55 9.84
N LYS A 17 -15.02 -6.23 9.13
CA LYS A 17 -14.28 -5.03 9.44
C LYS A 17 -15.22 -3.85 9.25
N GLU A 18 -15.30 -3.00 10.24
CA GLU A 18 -16.08 -1.77 10.14
C GLU A 18 -15.57 -0.96 8.96
N LYS A 19 -16.48 -0.53 8.11
CA LYS A 19 -16.13 0.38 7.03
C LYS A 19 -15.86 1.75 7.63
N LYS A 20 -14.63 2.19 7.50
CA LYS A 20 -14.26 3.53 7.87
C LYS A 20 -14.72 4.48 6.77
N ASN A 21 -15.39 5.56 7.13
CA ASN A 21 -15.88 6.54 6.18
C ASN A 21 -14.86 7.66 6.05
N VAL A 22 -13.84 7.45 5.20
CA VAL A 22 -12.76 8.42 5.00
C VAL A 22 -12.73 8.80 3.53
N ALA A 23 -13.19 10.01 3.20
CA ALA A 23 -13.24 10.49 1.81
C ALA A 23 -11.88 10.96 1.31
N HIS A 24 -11.05 11.52 2.18
CA HIS A 24 -9.72 12.02 1.86
C HIS A 24 -8.67 11.32 2.72
N GLY A 25 -7.58 10.94 2.11
CA GLY A 25 -6.51 10.27 2.84
C GLY A 25 -5.15 10.46 2.19
N HIS A 26 -4.18 9.74 2.70
CA HIS A 26 -2.81 9.79 2.19
C HIS A 26 -2.42 8.41 1.65
N ALA A 27 -1.74 8.39 0.52
CA ALA A 27 -1.14 7.18 -0.01
C ALA A 27 0.38 7.27 0.14
N HIS A 28 0.95 6.36 0.90
CA HIS A 28 2.39 6.29 1.13
C HIS A 28 2.96 5.17 0.26
N ILE A 29 3.80 5.52 -0.68
CA ILE A 29 4.43 4.58 -1.59
C ILE A 29 5.90 4.47 -1.24
N LYS A 30 6.31 3.31 -0.76
CA LYS A 30 7.72 3.02 -0.52
C LYS A 30 8.21 2.11 -1.64
N SER A 31 9.07 2.64 -2.49
CA SER A 31 9.58 1.93 -3.65
C SER A 31 11.08 1.69 -3.49
N THR A 32 11.47 0.44 -3.33
CA THR A 32 12.87 0.05 -3.27
C THR A 32 13.24 -0.69 -4.56
N PHE A 33 14.51 -1.00 -4.73
CA PHE A 33 14.97 -1.78 -5.88
C PHE A 33 14.40 -3.20 -5.91
N ASN A 34 13.92 -3.69 -4.78
CA ASN A 34 13.44 -5.06 -4.66
C ASN A 34 11.93 -5.19 -4.49
N ASN A 35 11.24 -4.11 -4.12
CA ASN A 35 9.81 -4.21 -3.79
C ASN A 35 9.15 -2.83 -3.82
N THR A 36 7.83 -2.83 -3.89
CA THR A 36 7.01 -1.61 -3.74
C THR A 36 5.91 -1.91 -2.74
N ILE A 37 5.78 -1.04 -1.75
CA ILE A 37 4.74 -1.15 -0.71
C ILE A 37 3.89 0.10 -0.78
N ILE A 38 2.58 -0.08 -0.86
CA ILE A 38 1.61 1.01 -0.88
C ILE A 38 0.76 0.91 0.38
N THR A 39 0.74 1.98 1.16
CA THR A 39 -0.05 2.08 2.38
C THR A 39 -0.98 3.28 2.27
N ILE A 40 -2.27 3.07 2.42
CA ILE A 40 -3.26 4.14 2.36
C ILE A 40 -3.78 4.39 3.76
N THR A 41 -3.69 5.63 4.19
CA THR A 41 -4.05 6.06 5.54
C THR A 41 -5.09 7.15 5.50
N ASP A 42 -5.68 7.43 6.67
CA ASP A 42 -6.47 8.64 6.85
C ASP A 42 -5.54 9.85 7.06
N PRO A 43 -6.06 11.09 7.13
CA PRO A 43 -5.20 12.26 7.33
C PRO A 43 -4.44 12.27 8.65
N ALA A 44 -4.92 11.52 9.64
CA ALA A 44 -4.25 11.40 10.93
C ALA A 44 -3.11 10.37 10.93
N GLY A 45 -3.02 9.55 9.89
CA GLY A 45 -1.97 8.54 9.75
C GLY A 45 -2.39 7.11 10.09
N ALA A 46 -3.66 6.88 10.45
CA ALA A 46 -4.15 5.53 10.73
C ALA A 46 -4.32 4.74 9.43
N VAL A 47 -3.76 3.54 9.36
CA VAL A 47 -3.77 2.72 8.15
C VAL A 47 -5.18 2.19 7.87
N ILE A 48 -5.64 2.41 6.65
CA ILE A 48 -6.93 1.90 6.17
C ILE A 48 -6.73 0.65 5.32
N ALA A 49 -5.76 0.71 4.40
CA ALA A 49 -5.47 -0.40 3.49
C ALA A 49 -3.99 -0.38 3.12
N TRP A 50 -3.46 -1.53 2.80
CA TRP A 50 -2.10 -1.64 2.29
C TRP A 50 -1.96 -2.84 1.39
N ALA A 51 -0.98 -2.78 0.50
CA ALA A 51 -0.61 -3.89 -0.34
C ALA A 51 0.84 -3.74 -0.77
N SER A 52 1.47 -4.84 -1.12
CA SER A 52 2.81 -4.83 -1.66
C SER A 52 2.90 -5.81 -2.82
N ALA A 53 4.00 -5.78 -3.55
CA ALA A 53 4.20 -6.73 -4.63
C ALA A 53 4.12 -8.18 -4.11
N GLY A 54 4.61 -8.42 -2.90
CA GLY A 54 4.53 -9.76 -2.30
C GLY A 54 3.11 -10.20 -1.96
N THR A 55 2.26 -9.29 -1.50
CA THR A 55 0.88 -9.63 -1.13
C THR A 55 -0.01 -9.93 -2.33
N VAL A 56 0.35 -9.43 -3.51
CA VAL A 56 -0.41 -9.71 -4.74
C VAL A 56 0.14 -10.89 -5.53
N GLY A 57 1.06 -11.64 -4.94
CA GLY A 57 1.52 -12.92 -5.47
C GLY A 57 2.86 -12.92 -6.19
N PHE A 58 3.55 -11.80 -6.29
CA PHE A 58 4.88 -11.76 -6.91
C PHE A 58 5.95 -12.27 -5.94
N LYS A 59 6.95 -12.93 -6.46
CA LYS A 59 8.05 -13.49 -5.67
C LYS A 59 9.40 -13.16 -6.30
N GLY A 60 10.42 -13.06 -5.45
CA GLY A 60 11.80 -12.86 -5.89
C GLY A 60 11.97 -11.58 -6.70
N SER A 61 12.69 -11.64 -7.80
CA SER A 61 12.99 -10.48 -8.65
C SER A 61 11.76 -9.86 -9.30
N ARG A 62 10.66 -10.60 -9.41
CA ARG A 62 9.41 -10.08 -10.01
C ARG A 62 8.78 -8.97 -9.16
N LYS A 63 9.07 -8.93 -7.86
CA LYS A 63 8.55 -7.89 -6.97
C LYS A 63 9.09 -6.50 -7.31
N SER A 64 10.21 -6.40 -7.97
CA SER A 64 10.83 -5.12 -8.33
C SER A 64 10.29 -4.51 -9.62
N THR A 65 9.41 -5.22 -10.34
CA THR A 65 8.91 -4.76 -11.64
C THR A 65 7.85 -3.66 -11.49
N PRO A 66 7.74 -2.75 -12.46
CA PRO A 66 6.64 -1.77 -12.46
C PRO A 66 5.26 -2.42 -12.50
N TYR A 67 5.12 -3.55 -13.18
CA TYR A 67 3.85 -4.28 -13.22
C TYR A 67 3.42 -4.75 -11.82
N ALA A 68 4.36 -5.23 -11.01
CA ALA A 68 4.08 -5.62 -9.64
C ALA A 68 3.61 -4.42 -8.80
N ALA A 69 4.22 -3.27 -9.00
CA ALA A 69 3.80 -2.03 -8.35
C ALA A 69 2.38 -1.63 -8.76
N GLN A 70 2.06 -1.78 -10.03
CA GLN A 70 0.72 -1.52 -10.54
C GLN A 70 -0.32 -2.41 -9.85
N MET A 71 -0.06 -3.70 -9.77
CA MET A 71 -0.99 -4.64 -9.10
C MET A 71 -1.15 -4.32 -7.63
N ALA A 72 -0.05 -3.99 -6.94
CA ALA A 72 -0.09 -3.61 -5.53
C ALA A 72 -0.91 -2.33 -5.32
N ALA A 73 -0.72 -1.32 -6.16
CA ALA A 73 -1.46 -0.07 -6.07
C ALA A 73 -2.95 -0.29 -6.31
N GLU A 74 -3.30 -1.08 -7.30
CA GLU A 74 -4.70 -1.42 -7.57
C GLU A 74 -5.35 -2.15 -6.39
N ALA A 75 -4.67 -3.12 -5.81
CA ALA A 75 -5.18 -3.87 -4.67
C ALA A 75 -5.40 -2.97 -3.46
N ALA A 76 -4.43 -2.14 -3.12
CA ALA A 76 -4.55 -1.21 -2.00
C ALA A 76 -5.65 -0.17 -2.24
N GLY A 77 -5.71 0.37 -3.45
CA GLY A 77 -6.69 1.38 -3.81
C GLY A 77 -8.13 0.87 -3.76
N ARG A 78 -8.36 -0.34 -4.26
CA ARG A 78 -9.70 -0.94 -4.21
C ARG A 78 -10.16 -1.14 -2.77
N ARG A 79 -9.28 -1.59 -1.89
CA ARG A 79 -9.60 -1.75 -0.47
C ARG A 79 -9.91 -0.41 0.17
N ALA A 80 -9.15 0.61 -0.17
CA ALA A 80 -9.41 1.96 0.35
C ALA A 80 -10.75 2.51 -0.14
N MET A 81 -11.10 2.25 -1.39
CA MET A 81 -12.38 2.70 -1.95
C MET A 81 -13.56 2.04 -1.27
N GLU A 82 -13.41 0.81 -0.77
CA GLU A 82 -14.44 0.14 0.02
C GLU A 82 -14.75 0.91 1.31
N HIS A 83 -13.80 1.68 1.83
CA HIS A 83 -13.99 2.53 3.00
C HIS A 83 -14.44 3.95 2.63
N GLY A 84 -14.90 4.15 1.41
CA GLY A 84 -15.42 5.44 0.96
C GLY A 84 -14.38 6.45 0.52
N MET A 85 -13.13 6.06 0.37
CA MET A 85 -12.08 6.98 -0.03
C MET A 85 -12.23 7.41 -1.48
N LYS A 86 -12.12 8.71 -1.74
CA LYS A 86 -12.28 9.31 -3.06
C LYS A 86 -11.03 10.06 -3.52
N ARG A 87 -10.28 10.62 -2.60
CA ARG A 87 -9.12 11.45 -2.91
C ARG A 87 -7.95 11.07 -2.01
N VAL A 88 -6.76 11.03 -2.59
CA VAL A 88 -5.52 10.76 -1.84
C VAL A 88 -4.45 11.77 -2.23
N ASP A 89 -3.66 12.17 -1.24
CA ASP A 89 -2.40 12.86 -1.47
C ASP A 89 -1.29 11.81 -1.41
N VAL A 90 -0.38 11.86 -2.36
CA VAL A 90 0.63 10.81 -2.52
C VAL A 90 1.97 11.27 -1.95
N PHE A 91 2.55 10.43 -1.12
CA PHE A 91 3.89 10.62 -0.58
C PHE A 91 4.77 9.48 -1.05
N VAL A 92 5.72 9.78 -1.91
CA VAL A 92 6.60 8.77 -2.53
C VAL A 92 7.95 8.76 -1.84
N LYS A 93 8.46 7.58 -1.59
CA LYS A 93 9.73 7.40 -0.90
C LYS A 93 10.53 6.28 -1.57
N GLY A 94 11.79 6.58 -1.88
CA GLY A 94 12.71 5.58 -2.41
C GLY A 94 12.89 5.62 -3.92
N PRO A 95 13.96 4.98 -4.43
CA PRO A 95 14.37 5.08 -5.83
C PRO A 95 13.86 3.96 -6.73
N GLY A 96 12.95 3.10 -6.28
CA GLY A 96 12.53 1.93 -7.05
C GLY A 96 11.82 2.26 -8.35
N SER A 97 11.76 1.30 -9.25
CA SER A 97 11.15 1.45 -10.57
C SER A 97 9.61 1.60 -10.53
N GLY A 98 8.99 1.21 -9.43
CA GLY A 98 7.53 1.24 -9.30
C GLY A 98 6.93 2.58 -8.88
N ARG A 99 7.74 3.62 -8.67
CA ARG A 99 7.26 4.92 -8.17
C ARG A 99 6.12 5.48 -9.02
N GLU A 100 6.42 5.76 -10.27
CA GLU A 100 5.46 6.41 -11.18
C GLU A 100 4.28 5.51 -11.51
N THR A 101 4.54 4.22 -11.71
CA THR A 101 3.51 3.26 -12.05
C THR A 101 2.48 3.14 -10.93
N ALA A 102 2.92 3.12 -9.67
CA ALA A 102 2.02 3.07 -8.52
C ALA A 102 1.12 4.30 -8.47
N ILE A 103 1.67 5.49 -8.69
CA ILE A 103 0.90 6.73 -8.70
C ILE A 103 -0.15 6.71 -9.81
N ARG A 104 0.23 6.34 -11.02
CA ARG A 104 -0.68 6.24 -12.15
C ARG A 104 -1.80 5.24 -11.90
N SER A 105 -1.47 4.12 -11.30
CA SER A 105 -2.45 3.07 -11.02
C SER A 105 -3.49 3.52 -9.99
N LEU A 106 -3.09 4.28 -8.98
CA LEU A 106 -4.04 4.86 -8.03
C LEU A 106 -5.03 5.78 -8.73
N GLY A 107 -4.56 6.59 -9.67
CA GLY A 107 -5.43 7.44 -10.47
C GLY A 107 -6.33 6.65 -11.40
N ALA A 108 -5.81 5.58 -12.00
CA ALA A 108 -6.54 4.78 -12.98
C ALA A 108 -7.72 4.01 -12.40
N ILE A 109 -7.66 3.61 -11.14
CA ILE A 109 -8.75 2.85 -10.50
C ILE A 109 -9.89 3.73 -10.00
N GLY A 110 -9.76 5.05 -10.11
CA GLY A 110 -10.83 5.97 -9.75
C GLY A 110 -10.56 6.86 -8.55
N LEU A 111 -9.41 6.73 -7.90
CA LEU A 111 -9.02 7.66 -6.85
C LEU A 111 -8.51 8.96 -7.45
N GLU A 112 -8.97 10.09 -6.93
CA GLU A 112 -8.44 11.38 -7.34
C GLU A 112 -7.10 11.60 -6.64
N VAL A 113 -6.05 11.76 -7.43
CA VAL A 113 -4.72 12.05 -6.89
C VAL A 113 -4.57 13.56 -6.75
N GLY A 114 -4.40 14.02 -5.52
CA GLY A 114 -4.18 15.43 -5.23
C GLY A 114 -2.70 15.79 -5.31
N ALA A 115 -2.13 16.24 -4.21
CA ALA A 115 -0.72 16.60 -4.15
C ALA A 115 0.16 15.37 -4.24
N ILE A 116 1.33 15.49 -4.86
CA ILE A 116 2.34 14.46 -4.92
C ILE A 116 3.62 15.04 -4.34
N ALA A 117 4.15 14.41 -3.30
CA ALA A 117 5.37 14.87 -2.63
C ALA A 117 6.38 13.71 -2.56
N ASP A 118 7.65 14.03 -2.78
CA ASP A 118 8.74 13.09 -2.58
C ASP A 118 9.30 13.29 -1.18
N VAL A 119 9.15 12.28 -0.34
CA VAL A 119 9.60 12.32 1.05
C VAL A 119 10.77 11.38 1.31
N THR A 120 11.53 11.06 0.27
CA THR A 120 12.71 10.20 0.39
C THR A 120 13.67 10.79 1.42
N PRO A 121 14.05 10.05 2.47
CA PRO A 121 14.95 10.58 3.48
C PRO A 121 16.38 10.73 2.93
N VAL A 122 16.95 11.89 3.15
CA VAL A 122 18.35 12.18 2.78
C VAL A 122 19.13 12.46 4.05
N PRO A 123 20.08 11.60 4.43
CA PRO A 123 20.86 11.84 5.65
C PRO A 123 21.81 13.03 5.47
N HIS A 124 21.99 13.79 6.54
CA HIS A 124 22.97 14.86 6.59
C HIS A 124 24.31 14.27 7.07
N ASN A 125 24.91 13.41 6.25
CA ASN A 125 26.05 12.55 6.51
C ASN A 125 25.76 11.34 7.41
N GLY A 126 24.83 11.39 8.32
CA GLY A 126 24.33 10.25 9.09
C GLY A 126 25.36 9.27 9.64
N CYS A 127 24.95 8.02 9.77
CA CYS A 127 25.83 6.94 10.24
C CYS A 127 26.69 6.38 9.12
N ARG A 128 27.85 5.84 9.48
CA ARG A 128 28.70 5.17 8.50
C ARG A 128 27.98 3.98 7.88
N PRO A 129 27.90 3.89 6.54
CA PRO A 129 27.26 2.74 5.90
C PRO A 129 28.06 1.46 6.10
N PRO A 130 27.41 0.29 5.98
CA PRO A 130 28.13 -0.99 6.05
C PRO A 130 29.10 -1.14 4.88
N LYS A 131 30.07 -2.03 5.04
CA LYS A 131 31.02 -2.30 3.96
C LYS A 131 30.30 -2.91 2.74
N ARG A 132 30.94 -2.81 1.59
CA ARG A 132 30.41 -3.35 0.34
C ARG A 132 30.26 -4.87 0.43
N ARG A 133 29.21 -5.38 -0.22
CA ARG A 133 29.00 -6.81 -0.34
C ARG A 133 30.16 -7.43 -1.16
N ARG A 134 30.55 -8.63 -0.76
CA ARG A 134 31.41 -9.43 -1.60
C ARG A 134 30.59 -9.99 -2.75
N VAL A 135 31.17 -9.93 -3.93
CA VAL A 135 30.50 -10.41 -5.14
C VAL A 135 31.19 -11.67 -5.63
#